data_1b6a1945ed60b82bede718870e7ec047
#
_entry.id   1b6a1945ed60b82bede718870e7ec047
#
_cell.length_a   1.000
_cell.length_b   1.000
_cell.length_c   1.000
_cell.angle_alpha   90.00
_cell.angle_beta   90.00
_cell.angle_gamma   90.00
#
_symmetry.space_group_name_H-M   'P 1'
#
loop_
_entity.id
_entity.type
_entity.pdbx_description
1 polymer ?
#
loop_
_entity_poly.entity_id
_entity_poly.type
_entity_poly.pdbx_seq_one_letter_code
_entity_poly.pdbx_strand_id
1 'polypeptide(L)' 'MVELTNQEIQDILNKLRDGELEEYCVSKEDFMVFRKVLIEREDFKHFHGTAKRGGSIVYRYTKDPRS' A
#
# COMPACT_ATOMS: atom_id res chain seq x y z
N MET A 1 6.87 1.93 -20.08
CA MET A 1 6.91 1.65 -18.68
C MET A 1 6.18 2.67 -17.88
N VAL A 2 5.26 2.23 -17.10
CA VAL A 2 4.38 3.12 -16.37
C VAL A 2 4.65 2.99 -14.89
N GLU A 3 5.02 4.09 -14.27
CA GLU A 3 5.15 4.11 -12.84
C GLU A 3 3.79 4.41 -12.24
N LEU A 4 3.58 3.93 -11.03
CA LEU A 4 2.35 4.23 -10.32
C LEU A 4 2.27 5.73 -10.05
N THR A 5 1.15 6.32 -10.39
CA THR A 5 0.94 7.72 -10.10
C THR A 5 0.35 7.87 -8.70
N ASN A 6 0.40 9.09 -8.19
CA ASN A 6 -0.18 9.38 -6.89
C ASN A 6 -1.66 8.96 -6.85
N GLN A 7 -2.40 9.30 -7.92
CA GLN A 7 -3.82 8.98 -7.99
C GLN A 7 -4.06 7.47 -7.97
N GLU A 8 -3.25 6.73 -8.71
CA GLU A 8 -3.39 5.28 -8.75
C GLU A 8 -3.14 4.67 -7.38
N ILE A 9 -2.13 5.15 -6.69
CA ILE A 9 -1.81 4.67 -5.36
C ILE A 9 -2.93 4.98 -4.39
N GLN A 10 -3.48 6.17 -4.46
CA GLN A 10 -4.61 6.55 -3.61
C GLN A 10 -5.81 5.65 -3.85
N ASP A 11 -6.09 5.33 -5.11
CA ASP A 11 -7.19 4.43 -5.44
C ASP A 11 -6.98 3.05 -4.85
N ILE A 12 -5.76 2.54 -4.95
CA ILE A 12 -5.43 1.23 -4.40
C ILE A 12 -5.60 1.22 -2.89
N LEU A 13 -5.10 2.25 -2.24
CA LEU A 13 -5.19 2.35 -0.79
C LEU A 13 -6.64 2.47 -0.34
N ASN A 14 -7.45 3.22 -1.08
CA ASN A 14 -8.86 3.35 -0.77
C ASN A 14 -9.59 2.02 -0.90
N LYS A 15 -9.25 1.24 -1.90
CA LYS A 15 -9.86 -0.07 -2.11
C LYS A 15 -9.48 -1.03 -0.98
N LEU A 16 -8.24 -0.97 -0.53
CA LEU A 16 -7.82 -1.78 0.60
C LEU A 16 -8.58 -1.36 1.86
N ARG A 17 -8.73 -0.06 2.08
CA ARG A 17 -9.45 0.44 3.24
C ARG A 17 -10.91 0.02 3.21
N ASP A 18 -11.53 0.06 2.05
CA ASP A 18 -12.95 -0.26 1.91
C ASP A 18 -13.23 -1.76 1.88
N GLY A 19 -12.17 -2.58 1.80
CA GLY A 19 -12.34 -4.01 1.76
C GLY A 19 -12.56 -4.58 0.37
N GLU A 20 -12.43 -3.76 -0.65
CA GLU A 20 -12.57 -4.23 -2.02
C GLU A 20 -11.37 -5.07 -2.43
N LEU A 21 -10.23 -4.81 -1.84
CA LEU A 21 -9.02 -5.60 -2.03
C LEU A 21 -8.59 -6.16 -0.69
N GLU A 22 -8.24 -7.43 -0.68
CA GLU A 22 -7.74 -8.04 0.54
C GLU A 22 -6.28 -7.66 0.77
N GLU A 23 -5.52 -7.57 -0.32
CA GLU A 23 -4.12 -7.19 -0.25
C GLU A 23 -3.68 -6.72 -1.62
N TYR A 24 -2.56 -6.03 -1.65
CA TYR A 24 -2.01 -5.52 -2.89
C TYR A 24 -0.50 -5.70 -2.87
N CYS A 25 0.02 -6.29 -3.94
CA CYS A 25 1.46 -6.55 -4.06
C CYS A 25 2.12 -5.39 -4.79
N VAL A 26 3.11 -4.80 -4.14
CA VAL A 26 3.86 -3.67 -4.69
C VAL A 26 5.26 -4.15 -5.05
N SER A 27 5.67 -3.87 -6.27
CA SER A 27 7.00 -4.26 -6.70
C SER A 27 8.05 -3.40 -6.00
N LYS A 28 9.27 -3.93 -5.98
CA LYS A 28 10.38 -3.22 -5.37
C LYS A 28 10.58 -1.83 -5.98
N GLU A 29 10.36 -1.72 -7.29
CA GLU A 29 10.55 -0.46 -7.99
C GLU A 29 9.49 0.57 -7.62
N ASP A 30 8.28 0.11 -7.34
CA ASP A 30 7.19 1.00 -6.99
C ASP A 30 7.09 1.29 -5.50
N PHE A 31 7.82 0.53 -4.71
CA PHE A 31 7.72 0.62 -3.26
C PHE A 31 7.99 2.03 -2.73
N MET A 32 9.02 2.67 -3.25
CA MET A 32 9.39 3.99 -2.76
C MET A 32 8.28 5.00 -2.96
N VAL A 33 7.71 5.03 -4.15
CA VAL A 33 6.64 5.99 -4.44
C VAL A 33 5.37 5.61 -3.70
N PHE A 34 5.10 4.31 -3.59
CA PHE A 34 3.93 3.83 -2.86
C PHE A 34 4.01 4.23 -1.39
N ARG A 35 5.15 3.99 -0.77
CA ARG A 35 5.35 4.32 0.62
C ARG A 35 5.22 5.83 0.87
N LYS A 36 5.74 6.62 -0.06
CA LYS A 36 5.72 8.06 0.07
C LYS A 36 4.27 8.58 0.14
N VAL A 37 3.41 8.04 -0.69
CA VAL A 37 2.00 8.42 -0.68
C VAL A 37 1.32 7.88 0.57
N LEU A 38 1.65 6.65 0.94
CA LEU A 38 1.04 6.00 2.08
C LEU A 38 1.26 6.76 3.39
N ILE A 39 2.49 7.17 3.66
CA ILE A 39 2.80 7.80 4.94
C ILE A 39 2.20 9.20 5.07
N GLU A 40 1.72 9.78 3.98
CA GLU A 40 1.05 11.06 4.01
C GLU A 40 -0.43 10.94 4.40
N ARG A 41 -0.93 9.71 4.44
CA ARG A 41 -2.33 9.50 4.78
C ARG A 41 -2.50 9.41 6.29
N GLU A 42 -3.68 9.80 6.74
CA GLU A 42 -3.99 9.73 8.16
C GLU A 42 -4.13 8.30 8.64
N ASP A 43 -4.57 7.42 7.74
CA ASP A 43 -4.81 6.03 8.07
C ASP A 43 -3.63 5.12 7.76
N PHE A 44 -2.43 5.67 7.59
CA PHE A 44 -1.28 4.86 7.20
C PHE A 44 -0.95 3.77 8.23
N LYS A 45 -1.30 3.99 9.49
CA LYS A 45 -1.03 3.01 10.54
C LYS A 45 -1.86 1.74 10.39
N HIS A 46 -2.95 1.82 9.64
CA HIS A 46 -3.80 0.67 9.39
C HIS A 46 -3.25 -0.23 8.30
N PHE A 47 -2.28 0.24 7.55
CA PHE A 47 -1.70 -0.51 6.45
C PHE A 47 -0.46 -1.24 6.92
N HIS A 48 -0.39 -2.53 6.59
CA HIS A 48 0.72 -3.37 6.98
C HIS A 48 1.43 -3.88 5.74
N GLY A 49 2.76 -3.75 5.73
CA GLY A 49 3.56 -4.23 4.62
C GLY A 49 4.34 -5.46 5.03
N THR A 50 4.30 -6.49 4.20
CA THR A 50 5.04 -7.71 4.42
C THR A 50 5.97 -7.94 3.25
N ALA A 51 7.26 -8.09 3.53
CA ALA A 51 8.23 -8.32 2.48
C ALA A 51 8.12 -9.76 1.98
N LYS A 52 8.18 -9.92 0.68
CA LYS A 52 8.13 -11.22 0.04
C LYS A 52 9.45 -11.47 -0.69
N ARG A 53 9.64 -12.72 -1.10
CA ARG A 53 10.81 -13.06 -1.89
C ARG A 53 10.79 -12.27 -3.20
N GLY A 54 11.96 -11.91 -3.66
CA GLY A 54 12.09 -11.16 -4.90
C GLY A 54 11.95 -9.67 -4.72
N GLY A 55 11.76 -9.20 -3.49
CA GLY A 55 11.73 -7.77 -3.22
C GLY A 55 10.35 -7.15 -3.28
N SER A 56 9.32 -7.96 -3.48
CA SER A 56 7.96 -7.46 -3.49
C SER A 56 7.47 -7.24 -2.06
N ILE A 57 6.51 -6.32 -1.91
CA ILE A 57 5.92 -6.05 -0.61
C ILE A 57 4.41 -6.12 -0.76
N VAL A 58 3.78 -6.86 0.13
CA VAL A 58 2.33 -7.00 0.12
C VAL A 58 1.74 -6.12 1.21
N TYR A 59 0.83 -5.26 0.82
CA TYR A 59 0.14 -4.36 1.75
C TYR A 59 -1.26 -4.84 2.03
N ARG A 60 -1.65 -4.72 3.28
CA ARG A 60 -2.99 -5.09 3.73
C ARG A 60 -3.49 -4.01 4.67
N TYR A 61 -4.80 -3.86 4.70
CA TYR A 61 -5.44 -2.90 5.60
C TYR A 61 -6.12 -3.65 6.73
N THR A 62 -5.92 -3.19 7.95
CA THR A 62 -6.59 -3.75 9.12
C THR A 62 -7.33 -2.63 9.84
N LYS A 63 -8.41 -3.00 10.52
CA LYS A 63 -9.21 -2.02 11.24
C LYS A 63 -8.48 -1.52 12.49
N ASP A 64 -7.64 -2.37 13.04
CA ASP A 64 -6.90 -2.00 14.25
C ASP A 64 -5.56 -1.41 13.86
N PRO A 65 -5.30 -0.14 14.20
CA PRO A 65 -4.02 0.47 13.89
C PRO A 65 -2.92 -0.18 14.72
N ARG A 66 -1.75 -0.25 14.12
CA ARG A 66 -0.61 -0.77 14.84
C ARG A 66 -0.14 0.28 15.83
N SER A 67 0.09 -0.16 17.03
CA SER A 67 0.60 0.74 18.05
C SER A 67 2.11 0.67 18.15
#